data_502bdd747cd5c52abeda260bfe465de0
#
_entry.id   502bdd747cd5c52abeda260bfe465de0
#
_cell.length_a   1.000
_cell.length_b   1.000
_cell.length_c   1.000
_cell.angle_alpha   90.00
_cell.angle_beta   90.00
_cell.angle_gamma   90.00
#
_symmetry.space_group_name_H-M   'P 1'
#
loop_
_entity.id
_entity.type
_entity.pdbx_description
1 polymer ?
#
loop_
_entity_poly.entity_id
_entity_poly.type
_entity_poly.pdbx_seq_one_letter_code
_entity_poly.pdbx_strand_id
1 'polypeptide(L)'
;MRQIAASVGLSKSSLFHHFPTKLELYAEVLDRVIERLELGLCGEAAHPGKAADQLDHWIASIVGTLAESAPAARLLLRALVDDDPFPAIEFQPTDREPMSFEIRLDRVIDRFRTLLEEGIADGVFRPVSVGDAIQSTIGAIVFHFASGDLGEALIGEPIFSGSAVDRRRREVSEFIRRGLLA
;
A
#
# COMPACT_ATOMS: atom_id res chain seq x y z
N MET A 1 -6.76 -22.70 -4.73
CA MET A 1 -5.59 -23.61 -4.79
C MET A 1 -5.49 -24.38 -6.11
N ARG A 2 -6.45 -25.25 -6.51
CA ARG A 2 -6.35 -26.05 -7.75
C ARG A 2 -6.15 -25.20 -9.02
N GLN A 3 -6.92 -24.13 -9.19
CA GLN A 3 -6.80 -23.21 -10.33
C GLN A 3 -5.47 -22.44 -10.31
N ILE A 4 -5.03 -22.02 -9.11
CA ILE A 4 -3.75 -21.34 -8.94
C ILE A 4 -2.59 -22.28 -9.31
N ALA A 5 -2.60 -23.52 -8.83
CA ALA A 5 -1.58 -24.49 -9.21
C ALA A 5 -1.52 -24.68 -10.73
N ALA A 6 -2.68 -24.85 -11.37
CA ALA A 6 -2.77 -25.03 -12.83
C ALA A 6 -2.24 -23.81 -13.60
N SER A 7 -2.52 -22.58 -13.15
CA SER A 7 -2.07 -21.36 -13.84
C SER A 7 -0.55 -21.14 -13.80
N VAL A 8 0.14 -21.74 -12.82
CA VAL A 8 1.60 -21.65 -12.67
C VAL A 8 2.33 -22.95 -13.02
N GLY A 9 1.63 -23.92 -13.62
CA GLY A 9 2.23 -25.19 -14.06
C GLY A 9 2.63 -26.12 -12.93
N LEU A 10 2.08 -25.94 -11.73
CA LEU A 10 2.36 -26.80 -10.57
C LEU A 10 1.23 -27.82 -10.34
N SER A 11 1.61 -28.97 -9.73
CA SER A 11 0.61 -29.89 -9.19
C SER A 11 -0.06 -29.28 -7.94
N LYS A 12 -1.31 -29.69 -7.67
CA LYS A 12 -1.99 -29.29 -6.45
C LYS A 12 -1.20 -29.70 -5.20
N SER A 13 -0.62 -30.90 -5.18
CA SER A 13 0.18 -31.41 -4.07
C SER A 13 1.44 -30.58 -3.85
N SER A 14 2.12 -30.16 -4.92
CA SER A 14 3.29 -29.28 -4.83
C SER A 14 2.93 -27.93 -4.22
N LEU A 15 1.82 -27.33 -4.66
CA LEU A 15 1.38 -26.05 -4.08
C LEU A 15 1.02 -26.18 -2.60
N PHE A 16 0.33 -27.28 -2.20
CA PHE A 16 -0.01 -27.53 -0.80
C PHE A 16 1.18 -27.89 0.07
N HIS A 17 2.26 -28.37 -0.53
CA HIS A 17 3.52 -28.60 0.20
C HIS A 17 4.15 -27.26 0.65
N HIS A 18 4.05 -26.22 -0.18
CA HIS A 18 4.58 -24.90 0.13
C HIS A 18 3.58 -24.04 0.93
N PHE A 19 2.31 -24.16 0.63
CA PHE A 19 1.23 -23.38 1.24
C PHE A 19 0.09 -24.30 1.65
N PRO A 20 0.12 -24.84 2.88
CA PRO A 20 -0.89 -25.76 3.41
C PRO A 20 -2.31 -25.24 3.30
N THR A 21 -2.51 -23.94 3.39
CA THR A 21 -3.82 -23.30 3.28
C THR A 21 -3.84 -22.18 2.22
N LYS A 22 -5.03 -21.81 1.77
CA LYS A 22 -5.22 -20.65 0.91
C LYS A 22 -4.86 -19.36 1.66
N LEU A 23 -5.07 -19.33 2.96
CA LEU A 23 -4.77 -18.24 3.86
C LEU A 23 -3.27 -17.94 3.89
N GLU A 24 -2.45 -18.98 4.09
CA GLU A 24 -0.98 -18.84 4.09
C GLU A 24 -0.44 -18.33 2.76
N LEU A 25 -0.97 -18.82 1.64
CA LEU A 25 -0.61 -18.30 0.32
C LEU A 25 -0.98 -16.82 0.18
N TYR A 26 -2.15 -16.44 0.68
CA TYR A 26 -2.60 -15.05 0.63
C TYR A 26 -1.75 -14.14 1.51
N ALA A 27 -1.43 -14.57 2.73
CA ALA A 27 -0.56 -13.86 3.66
C ALA A 27 0.84 -13.63 3.06
N GLU A 28 1.40 -14.67 2.42
CA GLU A 28 2.71 -14.56 1.74
C GLU A 28 2.68 -13.57 0.57
N VAL A 29 1.59 -13.52 -0.20
CA VAL A 29 1.46 -12.54 -1.29
C VAL A 29 1.35 -11.12 -0.73
N LEU A 30 0.58 -10.93 0.34
CA LEU A 30 0.51 -9.63 1.03
C LEU A 30 1.86 -9.22 1.61
N ASP A 31 2.56 -10.15 2.27
CA ASP A 31 3.88 -9.87 2.84
C ASP A 31 4.84 -9.33 1.78
N ARG A 32 4.87 -9.93 0.60
CA ARG A 32 5.70 -9.45 -0.52
C ARG A 32 5.29 -8.08 -1.06
N VAL A 33 4.00 -7.79 -1.10
CA VAL A 33 3.52 -6.46 -1.51
C VAL A 33 3.96 -5.40 -0.49
N ILE A 34 3.75 -5.68 0.79
CA ILE A 34 4.10 -4.74 1.87
C ILE A 34 5.61 -4.63 2.04
N GLU A 35 6.36 -5.72 1.86
CA GLU A 35 7.83 -5.68 1.83
C GLU A 35 8.36 -4.71 0.77
N ARG A 36 7.81 -4.71 -0.44
CA ARG A 36 8.18 -3.74 -1.48
C ARG A 36 7.85 -2.31 -1.09
N LEU A 37 6.70 -2.09 -0.44
CA LEU A 37 6.36 -0.79 0.10
C LEU A 37 7.37 -0.38 1.19
N GLU A 38 7.67 -1.27 2.13
CA GLU A 38 8.64 -1.03 3.21
C GLU A 38 10.03 -0.69 2.65
N LEU A 39 10.54 -1.46 1.70
CA LEU A 39 11.84 -1.21 1.07
C LEU A 39 11.89 0.13 0.34
N GLY A 40 10.82 0.50 -0.36
CA GLY A 40 10.72 1.78 -1.04
C GLY A 40 10.65 2.98 -0.10
N LEU A 41 10.17 2.78 1.12
CA LEU A 41 9.93 3.84 2.10
C LEU A 41 11.01 3.93 3.18
N CYS A 42 11.64 2.81 3.53
CA CYS A 42 12.58 2.68 4.62
C CYS A 42 14.01 2.31 4.15
N GLY A 43 14.25 2.16 2.83
CA GLY A 43 15.55 1.85 2.26
C GLY A 43 16.62 2.91 2.58
N GLU A 44 17.90 2.61 2.33
CA GLU A 44 19.07 3.48 2.61
C GLU A 44 18.97 4.89 2.02
N ALA A 45 18.03 5.11 1.12
CA ALA A 45 17.61 6.40 0.61
C ALA A 45 16.53 7.08 1.49
N ALA A 46 16.44 6.79 2.79
CA ALA A 46 15.74 7.69 3.69
C ALA A 46 16.38 9.08 3.50
N HIS A 47 15.84 9.84 2.55
CA HIS A 47 16.45 11.08 2.08
C HIS A 47 16.62 12.01 3.28
N PRO A 48 17.83 12.49 3.56
CA PRO A 48 18.04 13.59 4.48
C PRO A 48 17.52 14.86 3.78
N GLY A 49 16.21 14.96 3.66
CA GLY A 49 15.50 16.04 3.00
C GLY A 49 14.47 16.64 3.94
N LYS A 50 13.93 17.78 3.56
CA LYS A 50 12.80 18.37 4.28
C LYS A 50 11.61 17.42 4.25
N ALA A 51 10.76 17.44 5.28
CA ALA A 51 9.59 16.58 5.39
C ALA A 51 8.70 16.56 4.13
N ALA A 52 8.63 17.68 3.40
CA ALA A 52 7.91 17.76 2.12
C ALA A 52 8.54 16.89 1.02
N ASP A 53 9.87 16.81 0.92
CA ASP A 53 10.56 15.98 -0.07
C ASP A 53 10.44 14.50 0.27
N GLN A 54 10.47 14.17 1.55
CA GLN A 54 10.22 12.82 2.05
C GLN A 54 8.78 12.37 1.75
N LEU A 55 7.80 13.24 1.93
CA LEU A 55 6.39 12.98 1.57
C LEU A 55 6.24 12.64 0.08
N ASP A 56 6.87 13.45 -0.79
CA ASP A 56 6.83 13.20 -2.24
C ASP A 56 7.46 11.86 -2.61
N HIS A 57 8.59 11.54 -1.99
CA HIS A 57 9.24 10.24 -2.18
C HIS A 57 8.33 9.08 -1.73
N TRP A 58 7.69 9.22 -0.59
CA TRP A 58 6.72 8.26 -0.08
C TRP A 58 5.59 8.00 -1.07
N ILE A 59 4.94 9.06 -1.51
CA ILE A 59 3.84 8.97 -2.47
C ILE A 59 4.31 8.32 -3.77
N ALA A 60 5.45 8.75 -4.29
CA ALA A 60 6.02 8.20 -5.53
C ALA A 60 6.34 6.70 -5.41
N SER A 61 6.88 6.27 -4.27
CA SER A 61 7.20 4.86 -4.00
C SER A 61 5.94 3.99 -3.93
N ILE A 62 4.91 4.43 -3.19
CA ILE A 62 3.65 3.68 -3.10
C ILE A 62 2.98 3.60 -4.47
N VAL A 63 2.88 4.71 -5.21
CA VAL A 63 2.33 4.73 -6.57
C VAL A 63 3.10 3.79 -7.48
N GLY A 64 4.44 3.82 -7.45
CA GLY A 64 5.29 2.93 -8.24
C GLY A 64 5.03 1.46 -7.94
N THR A 65 5.06 1.07 -6.66
CA THR A 65 4.85 -0.31 -6.22
C THR A 65 3.46 -0.84 -6.63
N LEU A 66 2.41 -0.04 -6.47
CA LEU A 66 1.04 -0.48 -6.82
C LEU A 66 0.79 -0.46 -8.33
N ALA A 67 1.48 0.39 -9.08
CA ALA A 67 1.40 0.42 -10.54
C ALA A 67 2.00 -0.84 -11.21
N GLU A 68 2.94 -1.52 -10.54
CA GLU A 68 3.55 -2.74 -11.07
C GLU A 68 2.59 -3.93 -11.15
N SER A 69 1.51 -3.93 -10.37
CA SER A 69 0.62 -5.10 -10.27
C SER A 69 -0.81 -4.75 -9.88
N ALA A 70 -1.70 -4.77 -10.86
CA ALA A 70 -3.14 -4.61 -10.62
C ALA A 70 -3.70 -5.56 -9.54
N PRO A 71 -3.33 -6.86 -9.50
CA PRO A 71 -3.77 -7.75 -8.43
C PRO A 71 -3.30 -7.31 -7.04
N ALA A 72 -2.10 -6.73 -6.91
CA ALA A 72 -1.54 -6.34 -5.63
C ALA A 72 -2.38 -5.24 -4.95
N ALA A 73 -2.77 -4.20 -5.68
CA ALA A 73 -3.61 -3.11 -5.15
C ALA A 73 -4.97 -3.62 -4.67
N ARG A 74 -5.59 -4.54 -5.44
CA ARG A 74 -6.87 -5.16 -5.06
C ARG A 74 -6.74 -6.07 -3.83
N LEU A 75 -5.66 -6.84 -3.74
CA LEU A 75 -5.38 -7.70 -2.59
C LEU A 75 -5.15 -6.85 -1.33
N LEU A 76 -4.39 -5.77 -1.45
CA LEU A 76 -4.15 -4.85 -0.35
C LEU A 76 -5.46 -4.19 0.12
N LEU A 77 -6.28 -3.67 -0.80
CA LEU A 77 -7.56 -3.08 -0.45
C LEU A 77 -8.47 -4.09 0.28
N ARG A 78 -8.53 -5.33 -0.22
CA ARG A 78 -9.31 -6.39 0.44
C ARG A 78 -8.81 -6.68 1.85
N ALA A 79 -7.50 -6.75 2.05
CA ALA A 79 -6.93 -6.97 3.36
C ALA A 79 -7.24 -5.84 4.36
N LEU A 80 -7.46 -4.61 3.85
CA LEU A 80 -7.80 -3.44 4.67
C LEU A 80 -9.30 -3.34 5.02
N VAL A 81 -10.19 -4.02 4.26
CA VAL A 81 -11.65 -3.79 4.38
C VAL A 81 -12.48 -5.06 4.55
N ASP A 82 -11.97 -6.24 4.19
CA ASP A 82 -12.72 -7.50 4.24
C ASP A 82 -12.38 -8.32 5.50
N ASP A 83 -13.43 -8.77 6.22
CA ASP A 83 -13.29 -9.62 7.41
C ASP A 83 -13.27 -11.13 7.09
N ASP A 84 -13.65 -11.57 5.86
CA ASP A 84 -13.78 -12.99 5.48
C ASP A 84 -13.67 -13.18 3.94
N PRO A 85 -12.99 -14.22 3.46
CA PRO A 85 -12.31 -15.35 4.13
C PRO A 85 -10.80 -15.13 4.32
N PHE A 86 -10.34 -13.89 4.31
CA PHE A 86 -8.94 -13.52 4.41
C PHE A 86 -8.67 -12.93 5.79
N PRO A 87 -7.44 -13.04 6.33
CA PRO A 87 -7.13 -12.34 7.55
C PRO A 87 -7.32 -10.85 7.29
N ALA A 88 -8.31 -10.26 7.95
CA ALA A 88 -8.33 -8.81 8.11
C ALA A 88 -7.02 -8.39 8.76
N ILE A 89 -6.50 -7.25 8.34
CA ILE A 89 -5.38 -6.65 9.06
C ILE A 89 -5.94 -6.17 10.40
N GLU A 90 -5.51 -6.80 11.46
CA GLU A 90 -5.99 -6.48 12.79
C GLU A 90 -5.08 -5.40 13.39
N PHE A 91 -5.61 -4.17 13.47
CA PHE A 91 -4.93 -3.03 14.09
C PHE A 91 -5.17 -2.94 15.60
N GLN A 92 -5.89 -3.91 16.18
CA GLN A 92 -6.15 -3.98 17.62
C GLN A 92 -5.47 -5.21 18.23
N PRO A 93 -5.10 -5.17 19.51
CA PRO A 93 -4.54 -6.32 20.20
C PRO A 93 -5.50 -7.51 20.10
N THR A 94 -5.02 -8.62 19.57
CA THR A 94 -5.74 -9.88 19.46
C THR A 94 -5.00 -10.97 20.23
N ASP A 95 -5.69 -12.06 20.54
CA ASP A 95 -5.08 -13.20 21.23
C ASP A 95 -4.17 -14.05 20.32
N ARG A 96 -4.08 -13.71 19.02
CA ARG A 96 -3.18 -14.39 18.07
C ARG A 96 -1.88 -13.60 17.84
N GLU A 97 -0.83 -14.32 17.53
CA GLU A 97 0.41 -13.69 17.07
C GLU A 97 0.17 -12.97 15.72
N PRO A 98 0.70 -11.74 15.55
CA PRO A 98 0.58 -11.01 14.30
C PRO A 98 1.33 -11.72 13.17
N MET A 99 0.79 -11.68 11.97
CA MET A 99 1.46 -12.18 10.76
C MET A 99 2.56 -11.22 10.33
N SER A 100 3.55 -11.72 9.57
CA SER A 100 4.68 -10.90 9.12
C SER A 100 4.26 -9.66 8.34
N PHE A 101 3.25 -9.76 7.48
CA PHE A 101 2.74 -8.62 6.73
C PHE A 101 2.08 -7.54 7.63
N GLU A 102 1.47 -7.93 8.75
CA GLU A 102 0.88 -6.98 9.72
C GLU A 102 1.99 -6.21 10.43
N ILE A 103 3.03 -6.89 10.89
CA ILE A 103 4.20 -6.26 11.52
C ILE A 103 4.90 -5.27 10.56
N ARG A 104 5.00 -5.64 9.27
CA ARG A 104 5.57 -4.75 8.25
C ARG A 104 4.68 -3.54 7.99
N LEU A 105 3.37 -3.75 7.89
CA LEU A 105 2.42 -2.67 7.66
C LEU A 105 2.42 -1.67 8.81
N ASP A 106 2.46 -2.16 10.06
CA ASP A 106 2.58 -1.29 11.24
C ASP A 106 3.83 -0.41 11.15
N ARG A 107 4.99 -0.98 10.78
CA ARG A 107 6.22 -0.19 10.59
C ARG A 107 6.09 0.86 9.48
N VAL A 108 5.43 0.52 8.38
CA VAL A 108 5.17 1.47 7.29
C VAL A 108 4.28 2.61 7.77
N ILE A 109 3.21 2.29 8.49
CA ILE A 109 2.27 3.28 9.04
C ILE A 109 2.95 4.16 10.09
N ASP A 110 3.72 3.57 11.02
CA ASP A 110 4.42 4.31 12.05
C ASP A 110 5.48 5.25 11.48
N ARG A 111 6.18 4.82 10.44
CA ARG A 111 7.14 5.68 9.73
C ARG A 111 6.44 6.88 9.08
N PHE A 112 5.27 6.67 8.46
CA PHE A 112 4.49 7.75 7.89
C PHE A 112 3.93 8.69 8.97
N ARG A 113 3.47 8.13 10.08
CA ARG A 113 3.06 8.90 11.26
C ARG A 113 4.17 9.82 11.75
N THR A 114 5.37 9.27 11.96
CA THR A 114 6.56 10.02 12.39
C THR A 114 6.87 11.16 11.43
N LEU A 115 6.86 10.91 10.13
CA LEU A 115 7.09 11.94 9.12
C LEU A 115 6.10 13.10 9.22
N LEU A 116 4.81 12.80 9.42
CA LEU A 116 3.79 13.83 9.54
C LEU A 116 3.93 14.61 10.86
N GLU A 117 4.17 13.93 11.98
CA GLU A 117 4.34 14.55 13.29
C GLU A 117 5.57 15.47 13.33
N GLU A 118 6.70 15.01 12.81
CA GLU A 118 7.92 15.83 12.68
C GLU A 118 7.69 17.04 11.77
N GLY A 119 7.06 16.83 10.60
CA GLY A 119 6.77 17.90 9.67
C GLY A 119 5.81 18.96 10.22
N ILE A 120 4.85 18.55 11.07
CA ILE A 120 3.96 19.49 11.79
C ILE A 120 4.77 20.25 12.87
N ALA A 121 5.60 19.55 13.64
CA ALA A 121 6.43 20.17 14.68
C ALA A 121 7.41 21.20 14.10
N ASP A 122 7.95 20.93 12.93
CA ASP A 122 8.86 21.82 12.20
C ASP A 122 8.15 22.95 11.41
N GLY A 123 6.81 22.98 11.42
CA GLY A 123 6.00 23.96 10.70
C GLY A 123 6.04 23.82 9.17
N VAL A 124 6.50 22.67 8.66
CA VAL A 124 6.43 22.31 7.24
C VAL A 124 5.02 21.92 6.82
N PHE A 125 4.36 21.15 7.71
CA PHE A 125 2.97 20.78 7.55
C PHE A 125 2.09 21.58 8.49
N ARG A 126 0.89 21.91 8.03
CA ARG A 126 -0.12 22.55 8.86
C ARG A 126 -0.62 21.57 9.93
N PRO A 127 -1.13 22.03 11.07
CA PRO A 127 -1.77 21.16 12.06
C PRO A 127 -2.97 20.41 11.44
N VAL A 128 -2.87 19.07 11.39
CA VAL A 128 -3.92 18.16 10.91
C VAL A 128 -4.04 16.97 11.86
N SER A 129 -5.17 16.28 11.80
CA SER A 129 -5.28 14.94 12.39
C SER A 129 -4.38 13.98 11.59
N VAL A 130 -3.32 13.49 12.23
CA VAL A 130 -2.35 12.59 11.57
C VAL A 130 -3.01 11.31 11.08
N GLY A 131 -3.93 10.74 11.89
CA GLY A 131 -4.67 9.54 11.49
C GLY A 131 -5.53 9.76 10.23
N ASP A 132 -6.26 10.87 10.17
CA ASP A 132 -7.08 11.21 8.99
C ASP A 132 -6.22 11.48 7.76
N ALA A 133 -5.05 12.11 7.93
CA ALA A 133 -4.11 12.36 6.84
C ALA A 133 -3.54 11.04 6.27
N ILE A 134 -3.17 10.10 7.14
CA ILE A 134 -2.72 8.76 6.74
C ILE A 134 -3.83 8.02 5.99
N GLN A 135 -5.04 7.95 6.57
CA GLN A 135 -6.18 7.26 5.97
C GLN A 135 -6.54 7.85 4.60
N SER A 136 -6.57 9.18 4.50
CA SER A 136 -6.87 9.89 3.25
C SER A 136 -5.81 9.62 2.18
N THR A 137 -4.52 9.59 2.55
CA THR A 137 -3.42 9.30 1.64
C THR A 137 -3.49 7.87 1.12
N ILE A 138 -3.67 6.89 2.02
CA ILE A 138 -3.83 5.47 1.65
C ILE A 138 -5.05 5.31 0.73
N GLY A 139 -6.19 5.86 1.12
CA GLY A 139 -7.43 5.80 0.33
C GLY A 139 -7.25 6.38 -1.07
N ALA A 140 -6.65 7.57 -1.18
CA ALA A 140 -6.40 8.20 -2.47
C ALA A 140 -5.54 7.33 -3.39
N ILE A 141 -4.48 6.70 -2.89
CA ILE A 141 -3.55 5.94 -3.72
C ILE A 141 -4.07 4.53 -3.99
N VAL A 142 -4.43 3.77 -2.93
CA VAL A 142 -4.80 2.35 -3.07
C VAL A 142 -6.10 2.20 -3.86
N PHE A 143 -7.11 3.02 -3.59
CA PHE A 143 -8.38 2.96 -4.30
C PHE A 143 -8.22 3.22 -5.80
N HIS A 144 -7.34 4.13 -6.19
CA HIS A 144 -7.09 4.40 -7.61
C HIS A 144 -6.70 3.12 -8.37
N PHE A 145 -5.70 2.38 -7.87
CA PHE A 145 -5.23 1.15 -8.53
C PHE A 145 -6.16 -0.06 -8.32
N ALA A 146 -6.97 -0.05 -7.27
CA ALA A 146 -7.93 -1.13 -7.00
C ALA A 146 -9.26 -0.97 -7.73
N SER A 147 -9.61 0.24 -8.21
CA SER A 147 -10.92 0.60 -8.75
C SER A 147 -11.25 -0.05 -10.11
N GLY A 148 -10.24 -0.53 -10.86
CA GLY A 148 -10.44 -1.22 -12.12
C GLY A 148 -11.26 -0.42 -13.14
N ASP A 149 -12.30 -1.04 -13.69
CA ASP A 149 -13.13 -0.46 -14.75
C ASP A 149 -13.76 0.88 -14.36
N LEU A 150 -14.11 1.06 -13.06
CA LEU A 150 -14.60 2.35 -12.56
C LEU A 150 -13.53 3.43 -12.70
N GLY A 151 -12.28 3.11 -12.29
CA GLY A 151 -11.17 4.04 -12.41
C GLY A 151 -10.88 4.41 -13.85
N GLU A 152 -10.87 3.43 -14.76
CA GLU A 152 -10.68 3.66 -16.20
C GLU A 152 -11.78 4.51 -16.80
N ALA A 153 -13.05 4.26 -16.42
CA ALA A 153 -14.18 5.06 -16.88
C ALA A 153 -14.11 6.52 -16.40
N LEU A 154 -13.64 6.76 -15.17
CA LEU A 154 -13.48 8.12 -14.63
C LEU A 154 -12.32 8.89 -15.26
N ILE A 155 -11.23 8.19 -15.62
CA ILE A 155 -10.00 8.80 -16.13
C ILE A 155 -9.99 8.88 -17.65
N GLY A 156 -10.74 8.00 -18.33
CA GLY A 156 -10.83 7.91 -19.78
C GLY A 156 -9.67 7.15 -20.44
N GLU A 157 -8.83 6.46 -19.66
CA GLU A 157 -7.72 5.64 -20.15
C GLU A 157 -7.39 4.49 -19.18
N PRO A 158 -6.66 3.44 -19.62
CA PRO A 158 -6.22 2.35 -18.74
C PRO A 158 -5.34 2.88 -17.61
N ILE A 159 -5.75 2.62 -16.35
CA ILE A 159 -5.09 3.16 -15.13
C ILE A 159 -3.65 2.69 -14.94
N PHE A 160 -3.26 1.58 -15.57
CA PHE A 160 -1.91 1.02 -15.53
C PHE A 160 -1.07 1.40 -16.77
N SER A 161 -1.56 2.26 -17.68
CA SER A 161 -0.71 2.81 -18.74
C SER A 161 0.38 3.69 -18.16
N GLY A 162 1.56 3.74 -18.79
CA GLY A 162 2.67 4.57 -18.30
C GLY A 162 2.28 6.05 -18.13
N SER A 163 1.51 6.58 -19.09
CA SER A 163 1.00 7.96 -19.04
C SER A 163 0.06 8.20 -17.87
N ALA A 164 -0.87 7.24 -17.59
CA ALA A 164 -1.81 7.33 -16.48
C ALA A 164 -1.08 7.25 -15.13
N VAL A 165 -0.11 6.36 -14.99
CA VAL A 165 0.70 6.21 -13.77
C VAL A 165 1.53 7.48 -13.49
N ASP A 166 2.20 8.03 -14.50
CA ASP A 166 2.98 9.25 -14.35
C ASP A 166 2.10 10.47 -14.02
N ARG A 167 0.92 10.56 -14.65
CA ARG A 167 -0.06 11.57 -14.30
C ARG A 167 -0.56 11.35 -12.87
N ARG A 168 -0.90 10.12 -12.48
CA ARG A 168 -1.37 9.82 -11.13
C ARG A 168 -0.35 10.21 -10.07
N ARG A 169 0.93 9.92 -10.31
CA ARG A 169 2.01 10.30 -9.40
C ARG A 169 2.02 11.80 -9.15
N ARG A 170 1.94 12.61 -10.21
CA ARG A 170 1.91 14.08 -10.09
C ARG A 170 0.65 14.59 -9.39
N GLU A 171 -0.52 14.16 -9.86
CA GLU A 171 -1.81 14.66 -9.36
C GLU A 171 -2.06 14.30 -7.89
N VAL A 172 -1.72 13.06 -7.48
CA VAL A 172 -1.92 12.65 -6.09
C VAL A 172 -0.91 13.32 -5.15
N SER A 173 0.35 13.49 -5.57
CA SER A 173 1.33 14.27 -4.80
C SER A 173 0.87 15.70 -4.61
N GLU A 174 0.44 16.37 -5.67
CA GLU A 174 -0.06 17.74 -5.60
C GLU A 174 -1.30 17.86 -4.71
N PHE A 175 -2.24 16.94 -4.84
CA PHE A 175 -3.46 16.91 -4.01
C PHE A 175 -3.13 16.78 -2.52
N ILE A 176 -2.25 15.83 -2.16
CA ILE A 176 -1.87 15.58 -0.77
C ILE A 176 -1.03 16.76 -0.23
N ARG A 177 -0.08 17.27 -1.01
CA ARG A 177 0.72 18.45 -0.63
C ARG A 177 -0.14 19.65 -0.31
N ARG A 178 -1.09 19.99 -1.16
CA ARG A 178 -2.03 21.11 -0.91
C ARG A 178 -2.88 20.90 0.34
N GLY A 179 -3.15 19.66 0.70
CA GLY A 179 -3.85 19.31 1.92
C GLY A 179 -3.00 19.40 3.19
N LEU A 180 -1.68 19.27 3.08
CA LEU A 180 -0.77 19.12 4.22
C LEU A 180 0.18 20.30 4.42
N LEU A 181 0.66 20.95 3.35
CA LEU A 181 1.61 22.06 3.48
C LEU A 181 1.01 23.26 4.20
N ALA A 182 1.84 23.92 5.02
CA ALA A 182 1.50 25.11 5.77
C ALA A 182 1.39 26.35 4.88
#